data_f3a2d74127f75e6a3c8d46c5b03fff0a
#
_entry.id   f3a2d74127f75e6a3c8d46c5b03fff0a
#
_cell.length_a   1.000
_cell.length_b   1.000
_cell.length_c   1.000
_cell.angle_alpha   90.00
_cell.angle_beta   90.00
_cell.angle_gamma   90.00
#
_symmetry.space_group_name_H-M   'P 1'
#
loop_
_entity.id
_entity.type
_entity.pdbx_description
1 polymer ?
#
loop_
_entity_poly.entity_id
_entity_poly.type
_entity_poly.pdbx_seq_one_letter_code
_entity_poly.pdbx_strand_id
1 'polypeptide(L)'
;MRLLLIRHGQTPGNVLGRLDTAHPGPGLTDLGLRQAAAIPDALRSEPIDTICVSTLLRTHLTAQPLAADRGLELRVGTGLHEIEAGSIEGLRDRASVRTYLETVMAWGTGNLDKRMPGADDGHGFFRRFDADIALAAADSEVAAVFSHGAAIRVWTAARAQNVPASFAGEHELDNTGVVEFMGSPEEGWTLLSWAGLPVGGMALADLGAADPLGYPLPGV
;
A
#
# COMPACT_ATOMS: atom_id res chain seq x y z
N MET A 1 -1.53 19.07 -4.68
CA MET A 1 -1.60 18.59 -3.30
C MET A 1 -0.44 17.65 -2.95
N ARG A 2 -0.21 17.37 -1.67
CA ARG A 2 0.70 16.30 -1.23
C ARG A 2 -0.11 15.04 -0.89
N LEU A 3 0.36 13.90 -1.37
CA LEU A 3 -0.25 12.59 -1.10
C LEU A 3 0.76 11.68 -0.40
N LEU A 4 0.40 11.16 0.76
CA LEU A 4 1.18 10.19 1.52
C LEU A 4 0.48 8.83 1.40
N LEU A 5 1.06 7.89 0.63
CA LEU A 5 0.61 6.50 0.62
C LEU A 5 1.35 5.74 1.71
N ILE A 6 0.60 5.15 2.64
CA ILE A 6 1.15 4.49 3.83
C ILE A 6 0.70 3.02 3.81
N ARG A 7 1.67 2.12 3.83
CA ARG A 7 1.35 0.69 3.94
C ARG A 7 0.85 0.38 5.36
N HIS A 8 -0.14 -0.52 5.48
CA HIS A 8 -0.62 -1.00 6.78
C HIS A 8 0.48 -1.61 7.65
N GLY A 9 0.29 -1.64 8.97
CA GLY A 9 1.15 -2.31 9.94
C GLY A 9 1.15 -3.84 9.76
N GLN A 10 2.15 -4.51 10.34
CA GLN A 10 2.34 -5.95 10.19
C GLN A 10 1.11 -6.76 10.61
N THR A 11 0.79 -7.79 9.80
CA THR A 11 -0.27 -8.77 10.04
C THR A 11 0.30 -10.18 10.17
N PRO A 12 -0.46 -11.14 10.71
CA PRO A 12 -0.07 -12.56 10.68
C PRO A 12 0.19 -13.09 9.26
N GLY A 13 -0.52 -12.55 8.25
CA GLY A 13 -0.30 -12.88 6.84
C GLY A 13 1.11 -12.51 6.36
N ASN A 14 1.61 -11.30 6.74
CA ASN A 14 2.97 -10.86 6.42
C ASN A 14 4.02 -11.80 7.04
N VAL A 15 3.89 -12.12 8.33
CA VAL A 15 4.82 -13.03 9.03
C VAL A 15 4.88 -14.41 8.36
N LEU A 16 3.73 -14.94 7.94
CA LEU A 16 3.61 -16.26 7.34
C LEU A 16 3.88 -16.30 5.83
N GLY A 17 4.08 -15.15 5.18
CA GLY A 17 4.27 -15.06 3.74
C GLY A 17 3.05 -15.45 2.91
N ARG A 18 1.84 -15.19 3.43
CA ARG A 18 0.58 -15.51 2.73
C ARG A 18 0.12 -14.37 1.82
N LEU A 19 -0.50 -14.75 0.73
CA LEU A 19 -1.29 -13.84 -0.09
C LEU A 19 -2.62 -13.58 0.62
N ASP A 20 -2.65 -12.58 1.47
CA ASP A 20 -3.79 -12.25 2.34
C ASP A 20 -4.41 -10.94 1.84
N THR A 21 -5.32 -11.07 0.89
CA THR A 21 -5.91 -9.93 0.18
C THR A 21 -7.42 -9.82 0.37
N ALA A 22 -8.06 -10.87 0.90
CA ALA A 22 -9.51 -10.95 1.05
C ALA A 22 -10.03 -10.04 2.18
N HIS A 23 -11.24 -9.55 1.99
CA HIS A 23 -11.99 -8.75 2.97
C HIS A 23 -12.66 -9.66 4.02
N PRO A 24 -12.70 -9.28 5.31
CA PRO A 24 -12.15 -8.07 5.93
C PRO A 24 -10.65 -8.18 6.24
N GLY A 25 -10.04 -9.35 6.10
CA GLY A 25 -8.66 -9.64 6.43
C GLY A 25 -8.37 -9.65 7.94
N PRO A 26 -7.18 -10.11 8.35
CA PRO A 26 -6.77 -10.11 9.73
C PRO A 26 -6.47 -8.71 10.28
N GLY A 27 -6.45 -8.60 11.62
CA GLY A 27 -5.91 -7.44 12.33
C GLY A 27 -4.38 -7.41 12.32
N LEU A 28 -3.82 -6.51 13.12
CA LEU A 28 -2.37 -6.32 13.27
C LEU A 28 -1.78 -7.31 14.29
N THR A 29 -0.50 -7.64 14.14
CA THR A 29 0.30 -8.29 15.19
C THR A 29 0.65 -7.27 16.28
N ASP A 30 1.26 -7.74 17.39
CA ASP A 30 1.79 -6.84 18.43
C ASP A 30 2.85 -5.87 17.85
N LEU A 31 3.67 -6.32 16.89
CA LEU A 31 4.59 -5.44 16.17
C LEU A 31 3.81 -4.44 15.32
N GLY A 32 2.80 -4.88 14.57
CA GLY A 32 1.95 -4.01 13.76
C GLY A 32 1.24 -2.93 14.58
N LEU A 33 0.80 -3.25 15.80
CA LEU A 33 0.25 -2.26 16.72
C LEU A 33 1.28 -1.21 17.18
N ARG A 34 2.53 -1.64 17.46
CA ARG A 34 3.62 -0.70 17.77
C ARG A 34 4.01 0.16 16.56
N GLN A 35 4.02 -0.43 15.37
CA GLN A 35 4.22 0.30 14.11
C GLN A 35 3.15 1.39 13.92
N ALA A 36 1.87 1.05 14.10
CA ALA A 36 0.77 2.00 14.02
C ALA A 36 0.90 3.14 15.06
N ALA A 37 1.26 2.80 16.29
CA ALA A 37 1.43 3.76 17.37
C ALA A 37 2.59 4.77 17.14
N ALA A 38 3.57 4.43 16.30
CA ALA A 38 4.69 5.32 15.97
C ALA A 38 4.34 6.37 14.89
N ILE A 39 3.25 6.18 14.12
CA ILE A 39 2.89 7.04 12.98
C ILE A 39 2.63 8.50 13.40
N PRO A 40 1.88 8.81 14.48
CA PRO A 40 1.63 10.20 14.87
C PRO A 40 2.90 11.00 15.09
N ASP A 41 3.88 10.41 15.80
CA ASP A 41 5.17 11.07 16.06
C ASP A 41 6.01 11.24 14.79
N ALA A 42 6.04 10.22 13.94
CA ALA A 42 6.81 10.25 12.70
C ALA A 42 6.27 11.27 11.69
N LEU A 43 4.96 11.48 11.67
CA LEU A 43 4.29 12.43 10.77
C LEU A 43 3.86 13.73 11.47
N ARG A 44 4.49 14.06 12.62
CA ARG A 44 4.11 15.22 13.45
C ARG A 44 4.17 16.55 12.67
N SER A 45 5.17 16.73 11.82
CA SER A 45 5.36 17.93 11.01
C SER A 45 4.46 18.03 9.78
N GLU A 46 3.78 16.94 9.43
CA GLU A 46 2.93 16.89 8.25
C GLU A 46 1.56 17.50 8.57
N PRO A 47 1.13 18.54 7.84
CA PRO A 47 -0.17 19.18 8.07
C PRO A 47 -1.31 18.37 7.42
N ILE A 48 -1.44 17.10 7.80
CA ILE A 48 -2.44 16.17 7.25
C ILE A 48 -3.84 16.67 7.62
N ASP A 49 -4.68 16.86 6.60
CA ASP A 49 -6.05 17.32 6.71
C ASP A 49 -7.09 16.24 6.35
N THR A 50 -6.66 15.16 5.72
CA THR A 50 -7.53 14.05 5.31
C THR A 50 -6.82 12.71 5.55
N ILE A 51 -7.56 11.74 6.11
CA ILE A 51 -7.08 10.37 6.31
C ILE A 51 -8.05 9.41 5.62
N CYS A 52 -7.54 8.68 4.61
CA CYS A 52 -8.28 7.64 3.91
C CYS A 52 -7.73 6.25 4.27
N VAL A 53 -8.62 5.27 4.33
CA VAL A 53 -8.29 3.87 4.61
C VAL A 53 -8.98 2.95 3.61
N SER A 54 -8.40 1.79 3.32
CA SER A 54 -9.09 0.77 2.53
C SER A 54 -10.19 0.09 3.36
N THR A 55 -10.96 -0.79 2.73
CA THR A 55 -12.00 -1.61 3.40
C THR A 55 -11.42 -2.70 4.29
N LEU A 56 -10.10 -2.98 4.26
CA LEU A 56 -9.48 -4.05 5.02
C LEU A 56 -9.11 -3.59 6.43
N LEU A 57 -9.47 -4.41 7.44
CA LEU A 57 -9.36 -4.08 8.87
C LEU A 57 -7.98 -3.53 9.27
N ARG A 58 -6.90 -4.10 8.73
CA ARG A 58 -5.54 -3.70 9.06
C ARG A 58 -5.21 -2.24 8.74
N THR A 59 -5.82 -1.65 7.70
CA THR A 59 -5.60 -0.22 7.39
C THR A 59 -6.29 0.68 8.39
N HIS A 60 -7.48 0.32 8.86
CA HIS A 60 -8.20 1.04 9.92
C HIS A 60 -7.40 1.05 11.22
N LEU A 61 -6.94 -0.13 11.66
CA LEU A 61 -6.14 -0.26 12.88
C LEU A 61 -4.81 0.51 12.80
N THR A 62 -4.22 0.58 11.59
CA THR A 62 -2.97 1.31 11.37
C THR A 62 -3.18 2.83 11.40
N ALA A 63 -4.29 3.31 10.84
CA ALA A 63 -4.59 4.74 10.74
C ALA A 63 -5.17 5.34 12.04
N GLN A 64 -5.79 4.51 12.87
CA GLN A 64 -6.53 4.96 14.05
C GLN A 64 -5.72 5.84 15.02
N PRO A 65 -4.44 5.52 15.35
CA PRO A 65 -3.64 6.39 16.22
C PRO A 65 -3.43 7.79 15.64
N LEU A 66 -3.16 7.90 14.33
CA LEU A 66 -3.00 9.18 13.65
C LEU A 66 -4.31 9.97 13.61
N ALA A 67 -5.42 9.30 13.31
CA ALA A 67 -6.75 9.92 13.28
C ALA A 67 -7.13 10.50 14.66
N ALA A 68 -6.85 9.74 15.74
CA ALA A 68 -7.08 10.19 17.11
C ALA A 68 -6.20 11.40 17.50
N ASP A 69 -4.91 11.37 17.13
CA ASP A 69 -3.97 12.47 17.38
C ASP A 69 -4.37 13.76 16.67
N ARG A 70 -4.88 13.66 15.43
CA ARG A 70 -5.27 14.82 14.60
C ARG A 70 -6.72 15.25 14.80
N GLY A 71 -7.54 14.48 15.49
CA GLY A 71 -8.98 14.72 15.60
C GLY A 71 -9.72 14.60 14.25
N LEU A 72 -9.22 13.74 13.34
CA LEU A 72 -9.78 13.51 12.03
C LEU A 72 -10.57 12.20 11.97
N GLU A 73 -11.61 12.17 11.16
CA GLU A 73 -12.36 10.94 10.87
C GLU A 73 -11.68 10.15 9.74
N LEU A 74 -11.79 8.81 9.79
CA LEU A 74 -11.33 7.93 8.73
C LEU A 74 -12.35 7.90 7.58
N ARG A 75 -11.91 8.27 6.37
CA ARG A 75 -12.69 8.12 5.14
C ARG A 75 -12.40 6.76 4.52
N VAL A 76 -13.41 5.92 4.34
CA VAL A 76 -13.24 4.57 3.78
C VAL A 76 -13.33 4.61 2.27
N GLY A 77 -12.23 4.27 1.59
CA GLY A 77 -12.16 4.10 0.14
C GLY A 77 -12.33 2.65 -0.26
N THR A 78 -13.35 2.35 -1.05
CA THR A 78 -13.64 0.98 -1.51
C THR A 78 -12.66 0.49 -2.57
N GLY A 79 -11.97 1.40 -3.24
CA GLY A 79 -10.96 1.10 -4.27
C GLY A 79 -9.53 1.00 -3.74
N LEU A 80 -9.26 1.38 -2.47
CA LEU A 80 -7.92 1.41 -1.87
C LEU A 80 -7.42 0.04 -1.36
N HIS A 81 -8.24 -1.02 -1.46
CA HIS A 81 -7.86 -2.35 -0.96
C HIS A 81 -6.74 -2.98 -1.81
N GLU A 82 -6.11 -4.01 -1.24
CA GLU A 82 -5.01 -4.72 -1.91
C GLU A 82 -5.46 -5.34 -3.25
N ILE A 83 -4.51 -5.59 -4.11
CA ILE A 83 -4.76 -6.34 -5.35
C ILE A 83 -5.18 -7.75 -4.96
N GLU A 84 -6.38 -8.14 -5.40
CA GLU A 84 -6.97 -9.43 -5.04
C GLU A 84 -6.16 -10.60 -5.62
N ALA A 85 -5.86 -11.59 -4.78
CA ALA A 85 -5.15 -12.79 -5.20
C ALA A 85 -6.06 -13.83 -5.89
N GLY A 86 -7.37 -13.63 -5.84
CA GLY A 86 -8.34 -14.48 -6.53
C GLY A 86 -8.26 -15.95 -6.12
N SER A 87 -8.06 -16.85 -7.08
CA SER A 87 -8.01 -18.30 -6.79
C SER A 87 -6.77 -18.77 -6.04
N ILE A 88 -5.77 -17.91 -5.87
CA ILE A 88 -4.54 -18.19 -5.09
C ILE A 88 -4.54 -17.49 -3.73
N GLU A 89 -5.68 -16.97 -3.29
CA GLU A 89 -5.88 -16.35 -1.98
C GLU A 89 -5.48 -17.31 -0.84
N GLY A 90 -4.78 -16.78 0.18
CA GLY A 90 -4.33 -17.52 1.35
C GLY A 90 -3.14 -18.45 1.12
N LEU A 91 -2.73 -18.66 -0.15
CA LEU A 91 -1.58 -19.49 -0.48
C LEU A 91 -0.26 -18.77 -0.14
N ARG A 92 0.81 -19.58 0.03
CA ARG A 92 2.15 -19.06 0.35
C ARG A 92 3.27 -19.86 -0.34
N ASP A 93 2.89 -20.84 -1.16
CA ASP A 93 3.87 -21.57 -1.93
C ASP A 93 4.52 -20.69 -2.99
N ARG A 94 5.76 -21.04 -3.35
CA ARG A 94 6.57 -20.22 -4.27
C ARG A 94 5.89 -19.98 -5.62
N ALA A 95 5.16 -20.96 -6.14
CA ALA A 95 4.51 -20.83 -7.45
C ALA A 95 3.35 -19.83 -7.40
N SER A 96 2.51 -19.90 -6.37
CA SER A 96 1.39 -18.96 -6.16
C SER A 96 1.88 -17.54 -5.93
N VAL A 97 2.86 -17.34 -5.04
CA VAL A 97 3.48 -16.03 -4.79
C VAL A 97 4.10 -15.46 -6.07
N ARG A 98 4.82 -16.29 -6.83
CA ARG A 98 5.41 -15.87 -8.10
C ARG A 98 4.34 -15.46 -9.11
N THR A 99 3.27 -16.25 -9.27
CA THR A 99 2.15 -15.91 -10.17
C THR A 99 1.54 -14.57 -9.82
N TYR A 100 1.32 -14.32 -8.53
CA TYR A 100 0.80 -13.04 -8.03
C TYR A 100 1.73 -11.89 -8.42
N LEU A 101 3.00 -11.97 -8.02
CA LEU A 101 3.98 -10.90 -8.24
C LEU A 101 4.22 -10.64 -9.73
N GLU A 102 4.38 -11.67 -10.56
CA GLU A 102 4.53 -11.51 -12.01
C GLU A 102 3.30 -10.87 -12.67
N THR A 103 2.10 -11.06 -12.10
CA THR A 103 0.88 -10.44 -12.62
C THR A 103 0.84 -8.97 -12.25
N VAL A 104 1.02 -8.63 -10.98
CA VAL A 104 0.92 -7.23 -10.53
C VAL A 104 2.07 -6.37 -11.08
N MET A 105 3.29 -6.92 -11.21
CA MET A 105 4.40 -6.20 -11.81
C MET A 105 4.21 -5.97 -13.31
N ALA A 106 3.55 -6.89 -14.02
CA ALA A 106 3.18 -6.68 -15.41
C ALA A 106 2.28 -5.45 -15.60
N TRP A 107 1.40 -5.16 -14.65
CA TRP A 107 0.57 -3.96 -14.67
C TRP A 107 1.39 -2.68 -14.50
N GLY A 108 2.38 -2.69 -13.60
CA GLY A 108 3.31 -1.57 -13.42
C GLY A 108 4.10 -1.23 -14.69
N THR A 109 4.35 -2.22 -15.56
CA THR A 109 5.03 -2.05 -16.85
C THR A 109 4.08 -1.85 -18.04
N GLY A 110 2.77 -1.70 -17.79
CA GLY A 110 1.77 -1.36 -18.80
C GLY A 110 1.02 -2.54 -19.42
N ASN A 111 1.31 -3.79 -19.06
CA ASN A 111 0.54 -4.97 -19.52
C ASN A 111 -0.70 -5.15 -18.63
N LEU A 112 -1.69 -4.27 -18.82
CA LEU A 112 -2.91 -4.22 -17.99
C LEU A 112 -3.90 -5.34 -18.28
N ASP A 113 -3.83 -5.97 -19.46
CA ASP A 113 -4.72 -7.07 -19.86
C ASP A 113 -4.41 -8.39 -19.15
N LYS A 114 -3.22 -8.51 -18.54
CA LYS A 114 -2.86 -9.70 -17.76
C LYS A 114 -3.81 -9.83 -16.56
N ARG A 115 -4.51 -10.96 -16.46
CA ARG A 115 -5.48 -11.18 -15.37
C ARG A 115 -4.86 -11.92 -14.19
N MET A 116 -5.26 -11.52 -13.00
CA MET A 116 -5.03 -12.32 -11.81
C MET A 116 -5.93 -13.58 -11.88
N PRO A 117 -5.42 -14.78 -11.63
CA PRO A 117 -6.25 -15.99 -11.67
C PRO A 117 -7.48 -15.89 -10.75
N GLY A 118 -8.68 -15.92 -11.34
CA GLY A 118 -9.94 -15.81 -10.59
C GLY A 118 -10.26 -14.42 -10.02
N ALA A 119 -9.55 -13.38 -10.46
CA ALA A 119 -9.81 -11.99 -10.04
C ALA A 119 -9.71 -11.02 -11.25
N ASP A 120 -9.53 -9.75 -10.96
CA ASP A 120 -9.54 -8.67 -11.96
C ASP A 120 -8.21 -8.56 -12.74
N ASP A 121 -8.17 -7.65 -13.70
CA ASP A 121 -6.99 -7.24 -14.46
C ASP A 121 -6.49 -5.86 -14.01
N GLY A 122 -5.41 -5.38 -14.64
CA GLY A 122 -4.83 -4.09 -14.31
C GLY A 122 -5.77 -2.92 -14.55
N HIS A 123 -6.64 -3.00 -15.55
CA HIS A 123 -7.63 -1.95 -15.82
C HIS A 123 -8.63 -1.80 -14.66
N GLY A 124 -9.09 -2.91 -14.08
CA GLY A 124 -9.95 -2.89 -12.90
C GLY A 124 -9.27 -2.30 -11.69
N PHE A 125 -8.02 -2.72 -11.43
CA PHE A 125 -7.22 -2.18 -10.33
C PHE A 125 -7.02 -0.67 -10.43
N PHE A 126 -6.49 -0.17 -11.54
CA PHE A 126 -6.22 1.27 -11.68
C PHE A 126 -7.50 2.10 -11.66
N ARG A 127 -8.57 1.64 -12.31
CA ARG A 127 -9.87 2.36 -12.27
C ARG A 127 -10.37 2.59 -10.85
N ARG A 128 -10.32 1.57 -9.98
CA ARG A 128 -10.79 1.70 -8.59
C ARG A 128 -9.85 2.54 -7.73
N PHE A 129 -8.54 2.30 -7.85
CA PHE A 129 -7.54 2.97 -7.01
C PHE A 129 -7.43 4.46 -7.38
N ASP A 130 -7.35 4.79 -8.67
CA ASP A 130 -7.32 6.17 -9.17
C ASP A 130 -8.58 6.95 -8.76
N ALA A 131 -9.76 6.32 -8.79
CA ALA A 131 -11.01 6.97 -8.36
C ALA A 131 -10.95 7.40 -6.89
N ASP A 132 -10.45 6.55 -6.00
CA ASP A 132 -10.36 6.90 -4.56
C ASP A 132 -9.22 7.88 -4.28
N ILE A 133 -8.10 7.83 -5.03
CA ILE A 133 -7.06 8.87 -4.95
C ILE A 133 -7.62 10.21 -5.42
N ALA A 134 -8.44 10.25 -6.47
CA ALA A 134 -9.09 11.48 -6.92
C ALA A 134 -10.06 12.04 -5.87
N LEU A 135 -10.83 11.18 -5.19
CA LEU A 135 -11.70 11.59 -4.07
C LEU A 135 -10.88 12.13 -2.88
N ALA A 136 -9.76 11.50 -2.55
CA ALA A 136 -8.87 12.00 -1.50
C ALA A 136 -8.26 13.35 -1.86
N ALA A 137 -7.96 13.57 -3.16
CA ALA A 137 -7.36 14.80 -3.65
C ALA A 137 -8.34 15.99 -3.75
N ALA A 138 -9.63 15.73 -3.92
CA ALA A 138 -10.64 16.78 -4.23
C ALA A 138 -10.78 17.83 -3.12
N ASP A 139 -10.61 17.43 -1.84
CA ASP A 139 -10.87 18.28 -0.68
C ASP A 139 -9.67 18.37 0.27
N SER A 140 -8.44 18.06 -0.21
CA SER A 140 -7.26 18.00 0.65
C SER A 140 -6.08 18.77 0.09
N GLU A 141 -5.31 19.41 0.96
CA GLU A 141 -3.96 19.87 0.66
C GLU A 141 -2.91 18.79 0.95
N VAL A 142 -3.11 18.00 2.02
CA VAL A 142 -2.24 16.89 2.43
C VAL A 142 -3.08 15.68 2.88
N ALA A 143 -3.19 14.68 2.02
CA ALA A 143 -3.92 13.46 2.32
C ALA A 143 -2.97 12.31 2.73
N ALA A 144 -3.28 11.62 3.83
CA ALA A 144 -2.70 10.35 4.22
C ALA A 144 -3.62 9.20 3.82
N VAL A 145 -3.18 8.32 2.93
CA VAL A 145 -3.95 7.20 2.41
C VAL A 145 -3.32 5.89 2.84
N PHE A 146 -3.99 5.14 3.71
CA PHE A 146 -3.54 3.85 4.21
C PHE A 146 -4.00 2.73 3.29
N SER A 147 -3.04 2.05 2.68
CA SER A 147 -3.27 1.00 1.69
C SER A 147 -2.27 -0.17 1.89
N HIS A 148 -1.84 -0.82 0.82
CA HIS A 148 -1.21 -2.13 0.85
C HIS A 148 0.05 -2.19 -0.01
N GLY A 149 0.88 -3.20 0.23
CA GLY A 149 2.20 -3.29 -0.34
C GLY A 149 2.22 -3.35 -1.87
N ALA A 150 1.53 -4.31 -2.48
CA ALA A 150 1.51 -4.46 -3.93
C ALA A 150 0.75 -3.29 -4.61
N ALA A 151 -0.37 -2.86 -4.03
CA ALA A 151 -1.17 -1.75 -4.57
C ALA A 151 -0.36 -0.46 -4.65
N ILE A 152 0.32 -0.06 -3.57
CA ILE A 152 1.15 1.17 -3.54
C ILE A 152 2.30 1.07 -4.54
N ARG A 153 3.03 -0.04 -4.55
CA ARG A 153 4.20 -0.25 -5.42
C ARG A 153 3.81 -0.17 -6.90
N VAL A 154 2.78 -0.88 -7.31
CA VAL A 154 2.31 -0.93 -8.69
C VAL A 154 1.72 0.41 -9.13
N TRP A 155 0.92 1.05 -8.26
CA TRP A 155 0.37 2.37 -8.54
C TRP A 155 1.48 3.41 -8.71
N THR A 156 2.50 3.41 -7.85
CA THR A 156 3.67 4.30 -7.97
C THR A 156 4.36 4.13 -9.31
N ALA A 157 4.70 2.89 -9.70
CA ALA A 157 5.38 2.62 -10.96
C ALA A 157 4.59 3.09 -12.19
N ALA A 158 3.26 3.04 -12.12
CA ALA A 158 2.40 3.40 -13.26
C ALA A 158 1.98 4.88 -13.28
N ARG A 159 2.00 5.59 -12.15
CA ARG A 159 1.46 6.95 -12.03
C ARG A 159 2.51 8.01 -11.72
N ALA A 160 3.66 7.67 -11.14
CA ALA A 160 4.72 8.63 -10.92
C ALA A 160 5.47 8.91 -12.23
N GLN A 161 5.56 10.19 -12.61
CA GLN A 161 6.14 10.63 -13.88
C GLN A 161 7.68 10.59 -13.90
N ASN A 162 8.30 10.49 -12.73
CA ASN A 162 9.75 10.59 -12.52
C ASN A 162 10.42 9.28 -12.09
N VAL A 163 9.73 8.15 -12.21
CA VAL A 163 10.30 6.83 -11.94
C VAL A 163 10.19 5.89 -13.14
N PRO A 164 11.11 4.92 -13.30
CA PRO A 164 10.98 3.92 -14.36
C PRO A 164 9.87 2.90 -14.04
N ALA A 165 9.33 2.25 -15.07
CA ALA A 165 8.30 1.21 -14.90
C ALA A 165 8.78 0.00 -14.07
N SER A 166 10.10 -0.27 -14.00
CA SER A 166 10.71 -1.30 -13.15
C SER A 166 10.69 -0.97 -11.66
N PHE A 167 10.42 0.28 -11.29
CA PHE A 167 10.54 0.79 -9.92
C PHE A 167 9.87 -0.09 -8.87
N ALA A 168 8.65 -0.56 -9.13
CA ALA A 168 7.90 -1.41 -8.20
C ALA A 168 8.61 -2.75 -7.92
N GLY A 169 9.32 -3.30 -8.90
CA GLY A 169 10.06 -4.55 -8.76
C GLY A 169 11.38 -4.41 -8.00
N GLU A 170 11.95 -3.21 -7.94
CA GLU A 170 13.28 -2.94 -7.41
C GLU A 170 13.26 -2.36 -5.98
N HIS A 171 12.12 -1.84 -5.53
CA HIS A 171 12.01 -1.13 -4.26
C HIS A 171 11.11 -1.87 -3.27
N GLU A 172 11.65 -2.09 -2.08
CA GLU A 172 10.93 -2.64 -0.94
C GLU A 172 10.01 -1.58 -0.32
N LEU A 173 8.91 -2.05 0.27
CA LEU A 173 8.01 -1.22 1.06
C LEU A 173 7.59 -2.01 2.29
N ASP A 174 8.26 -1.78 3.40
CA ASP A 174 7.94 -2.40 4.68
C ASP A 174 6.57 -1.95 5.24
N ASN A 175 6.07 -2.70 6.22
CA ASN A 175 4.88 -2.28 6.96
C ASN A 175 5.07 -0.89 7.55
N THR A 176 4.09 -0.02 7.41
CA THR A 176 4.11 1.42 7.74
C THR A 176 5.14 2.26 6.98
N GLY A 177 5.75 1.73 5.92
CA GLY A 177 6.53 2.54 4.98
C GLY A 177 5.66 3.62 4.33
N VAL A 178 6.25 4.79 4.10
CA VAL A 178 5.57 5.97 3.57
C VAL A 178 6.14 6.35 2.21
N VAL A 179 5.24 6.56 1.26
CA VAL A 179 5.57 7.03 -0.10
C VAL A 179 4.90 8.37 -0.31
N GLU A 180 5.68 9.39 -0.62
CA GLU A 180 5.21 10.77 -0.73
C GLU A 180 5.20 11.24 -2.18
N PHE A 181 4.10 11.90 -2.56
CA PHE A 181 3.92 12.48 -3.89
C PHE A 181 3.50 13.95 -3.80
N MET A 182 3.82 14.68 -4.87
CA MET A 182 3.25 15.98 -5.20
C MET A 182 2.54 15.87 -6.54
N GLY A 183 1.35 16.46 -6.65
CA GLY A 183 0.61 16.47 -7.90
C GLY A 183 -0.90 16.55 -7.74
N SER A 184 -1.61 16.16 -8.79
CA SER A 184 -3.05 16.00 -8.82
C SER A 184 -3.44 14.93 -9.84
N PRO A 185 -4.70 14.44 -9.82
CA PRO A 185 -5.20 13.53 -10.86
C PRO A 185 -5.10 14.11 -12.28
N GLU A 186 -5.22 15.42 -12.44
CA GLU A 186 -5.20 16.11 -13.74
C GLU A 186 -3.77 16.37 -14.24
N GLU A 187 -2.85 16.76 -13.34
CA GLU A 187 -1.47 17.13 -13.69
C GLU A 187 -0.51 15.93 -13.66
N GLY A 188 -0.94 14.82 -13.04
CA GLY A 188 -0.11 13.67 -12.76
C GLY A 188 0.66 13.80 -11.44
N TRP A 189 1.45 12.77 -11.11
CA TRP A 189 2.11 12.62 -9.82
C TRP A 189 3.63 12.60 -9.97
N THR A 190 4.31 13.33 -9.11
CA THR A 190 5.76 13.28 -8.95
C THR A 190 6.10 12.63 -7.61
N LEU A 191 6.86 11.55 -7.62
CA LEU A 191 7.38 10.91 -6.41
C LEU A 191 8.41 11.84 -5.76
N LEU A 192 8.18 12.23 -4.50
CA LEU A 192 9.09 13.06 -3.71
C LEU A 192 10.03 12.20 -2.85
N SER A 193 9.47 11.20 -2.18
CA SER A 193 10.25 10.30 -1.33
C SER A 193 9.65 8.89 -1.30
N TRP A 194 10.53 7.92 -1.11
CA TRP A 194 10.21 6.52 -0.87
C TRP A 194 10.88 6.08 0.43
N ALA A 195 10.18 6.20 1.54
CA ALA A 195 10.63 5.69 2.83
C ALA A 195 10.14 4.24 2.97
N GLY A 196 10.90 3.32 2.39
CA GLY A 196 10.56 1.88 2.38
C GLY A 196 10.61 1.22 3.75
N LEU A 197 11.32 1.81 4.73
CA LEU A 197 11.41 1.32 6.11
C LEU A 197 10.18 1.70 6.93
N PRO A 198 9.86 0.94 8.01
CA PRO A 198 8.77 1.29 8.92
C PRO A 198 8.99 2.69 9.52
N VAL A 199 7.91 3.45 9.68
CA VAL A 199 7.97 4.66 10.51
C VAL A 199 8.41 4.28 11.92
N GLY A 200 9.26 5.11 12.54
CA GLY A 200 9.91 4.79 13.82
C GLY A 200 11.22 3.99 13.66
N GLY A 201 11.59 3.64 12.42
CA GLY A 201 12.91 3.12 12.05
C GLY A 201 13.09 1.62 12.25
N MET A 202 14.34 1.16 12.13
CA MET A 202 14.72 -0.26 12.12
C MET A 202 14.30 -1.05 13.36
N ALA A 203 14.08 -0.41 14.51
CA ALA A 203 13.57 -1.08 15.70
C ALA A 203 12.16 -1.66 15.55
N LEU A 204 11.42 -1.19 14.53
CA LEU A 204 10.09 -1.66 14.18
C LEU A 204 10.06 -2.48 12.87
N ALA A 205 11.21 -2.81 12.30
CA ALA A 205 11.32 -3.72 11.17
C ALA A 205 11.28 -5.19 11.62
N ASP A 206 10.73 -6.07 10.80
CA ASP A 206 10.81 -7.52 10.97
C ASP A 206 11.59 -8.13 9.79
N LEU A 207 12.90 -8.22 9.95
CA LEU A 207 13.79 -8.79 8.93
C LEU A 207 13.59 -10.30 8.71
N GLY A 208 12.79 -10.97 9.54
CA GLY A 208 12.48 -12.40 9.44
C GLY A 208 11.14 -12.69 8.76
N ALA A 209 10.31 -11.69 8.55
CA ALA A 209 9.02 -11.87 7.88
C ALA A 209 9.20 -12.27 6.41
N ALA A 210 8.39 -13.23 5.97
CA ALA A 210 8.44 -13.72 4.58
C ALA A 210 7.68 -12.83 3.57
N ASP A 211 7.13 -11.74 4.00
CA ASP A 211 6.22 -10.78 3.39
C ASP A 211 6.35 -10.56 1.87
N PRO A 212 5.63 -11.32 1.01
CA PRO A 212 5.82 -11.26 -0.44
C PRO A 212 5.28 -9.97 -1.07
N LEU A 213 4.39 -9.26 -0.37
CA LEU A 213 3.75 -8.06 -0.90
C LEU A 213 4.59 -6.79 -0.69
N GLY A 214 5.53 -6.84 0.26
CA GLY A 214 6.45 -5.76 0.58
C GLY A 214 7.80 -5.83 -0.14
N TYR A 215 8.24 -7.02 -0.54
CA TYR A 215 9.59 -7.24 -1.04
C TYR A 215 9.67 -7.42 -2.56
N PRO A 216 10.83 -7.14 -3.19
CA PRO A 216 11.07 -7.42 -4.59
C PRO A 216 10.98 -8.93 -4.88
N LEU A 217 10.76 -9.26 -6.16
CA LEU A 217 10.86 -10.65 -6.61
C LEU A 217 12.31 -11.15 -6.47
N PRO A 218 12.58 -12.24 -5.75
CA PRO A 218 13.92 -12.82 -5.74
C PRO A 218 14.31 -13.30 -7.14
N GLY A 219 15.31 -12.67 -7.74
CA GLY A 219 15.95 -13.16 -8.98
C GLY A 219 15.25 -12.75 -10.29
N VAL A 220 14.71 -11.54 -10.36
CA VAL A 220 14.42 -10.85 -11.63
C VAL A 220 15.50 -9.82 -11.88
#